data_e9af28ab2bf8b1ae45e98efee0208d5e
#
_entry.id   e9af28ab2bf8b1ae45e98efee0208d5e
#
_cell.length_a   1.000
_cell.length_b   1.000
_cell.length_c   1.000
_cell.angle_alpha   90.00
_cell.angle_beta   90.00
_cell.angle_gamma   90.00
#
_symmetry.space_group_name_H-M   'P 1'
#
loop_
_entity.id
_entity.type
_entity.pdbx_description
1 polymer ?
#
loop_
_entity_poly.entity_id
_entity_poly.type
_entity_poly.pdbx_seq_one_letter_code
_entity_poly.pdbx_strand_id
1 'polypeptide(L)'
;MGKNQFSFVTAKGCNFFNVHICTKSNAGKPAAENSEKSSDLEIIDGQEVVPHSMPYMAAIRTVINSTSILCGGSLISDSLVLTAARCVDGASEVDVTLGAHNLEDNEDSQITLISSSFFIHKDYRHSGLADDIAVIELPVSVPLSRYIATIKLPELTDIGNTYEGQEALVAGWGGVNDVEQVKSNVLRYQNLTIIPVEMCEISYLFKMQSDQICASAPLGKNICLGDNGSPLVVNGVQIGIASYGSVFGCSMGFPGVFTRVTKYLEWLPL
;
A
#
# COMPACT_ATOMS: atom_id res chain seq x y z
N MET A 1 -29.49 48.44 17.95
CA MET A 1 -28.92 48.39 19.29
C MET A 1 -29.47 47.16 19.98
N GLY A 2 -28.72 46.12 20.15
CA GLY A 2 -29.10 44.88 20.81
C GLY A 2 -27.82 44.07 21.12
N LYS A 3 -27.34 44.20 22.33
CA LYS A 3 -26.14 43.52 22.85
C LYS A 3 -26.51 42.07 23.19
N ASN A 4 -25.95 41.09 22.52
CA ASN A 4 -25.98 39.69 22.94
C ASN A 4 -24.89 39.49 24.00
N GLN A 5 -25.31 39.24 25.24
CA GLN A 5 -24.46 38.78 26.34
C GLN A 5 -24.26 37.28 26.19
N PHE A 6 -23.02 36.85 26.02
CA PHE A 6 -22.62 35.45 26.22
C PHE A 6 -22.35 35.23 27.71
N SER A 7 -23.14 34.35 28.31
CA SER A 7 -22.97 33.93 29.71
C SER A 7 -21.91 32.80 29.75
N PHE A 8 -20.75 33.10 30.38
CA PHE A 8 -19.76 32.07 30.69
C PHE A 8 -20.12 31.42 32.03
N VAL A 9 -20.35 30.12 31.99
CA VAL A 9 -20.46 29.28 33.19
C VAL A 9 -19.03 28.95 33.63
N THR A 10 -18.56 29.61 34.67
CA THR A 10 -17.29 29.30 35.32
C THR A 10 -17.44 28.09 36.23
N ALA A 11 -16.83 26.98 35.91
CA ALA A 11 -16.62 25.86 36.84
C ALA A 11 -15.57 26.29 37.87
N LYS A 12 -15.96 26.37 39.12
CA LYS A 12 -15.06 26.63 40.26
C LYS A 12 -14.09 25.44 40.42
N GLY A 13 -12.78 25.72 40.35
CA GLY A 13 -11.77 24.84 40.94
C GLY A 13 -10.51 24.49 40.13
N CYS A 14 -10.17 25.18 39.02
CA CYS A 14 -8.87 24.99 38.39
C CYS A 14 -8.19 26.33 38.12
N ASN A 15 -7.02 26.53 38.73
CA ASN A 15 -6.16 27.70 38.49
C ASN A 15 -5.28 27.46 37.26
N PHE A 16 -5.23 28.43 36.37
CA PHE A 16 -4.55 28.42 35.05
C PHE A 16 -3.03 28.70 35.14
N PHE A 17 -2.30 28.10 36.03
CA PHE A 17 -0.81 28.17 36.03
C PHE A 17 -0.21 27.09 36.94
N ASN A 18 -0.43 25.81 36.63
CA ASN A 18 0.51 24.72 36.95
C ASN A 18 -0.09 23.39 36.54
N VAL A 19 0.62 22.71 35.62
CA VAL A 19 0.34 21.31 35.24
C VAL A 19 0.88 20.41 36.36
N HIS A 20 0.06 20.11 37.37
CA HIS A 20 0.28 18.95 38.25
C HIS A 20 -1.04 18.49 38.87
N ILE A 21 -1.48 17.34 38.48
CA ILE A 21 -2.22 16.28 39.20
C ILE A 21 -3.53 16.73 39.91
N CYS A 22 -4.66 16.45 39.28
CA CYS A 22 -5.94 16.29 39.99
C CYS A 22 -6.04 14.82 40.50
N THR A 23 -5.83 14.58 41.78
CA THR A 23 -6.14 13.31 42.45
C THR A 23 -7.62 13.24 42.79
N LYS A 24 -8.34 12.23 42.26
CA LYS A 24 -9.67 11.84 42.74
C LYS A 24 -9.55 10.83 43.88
N SER A 25 -10.21 11.14 44.98
CA SER A 25 -10.41 10.27 46.13
C SER A 25 -11.34 9.09 45.82
N ASN A 26 -11.00 7.94 46.39
CA ASN A 26 -11.65 6.66 46.31
C ASN A 26 -13.12 6.62 46.72
N ALA A 27 -13.95 5.93 45.94
CA ALA A 27 -15.11 5.20 46.44
C ALA A 27 -15.43 4.03 45.51
N GLY A 28 -15.31 2.81 46.04
CA GLY A 28 -16.12 1.63 45.72
C GLY A 28 -15.92 0.93 44.37
N LYS A 29 -15.23 -0.23 44.40
CA LYS A 29 -15.25 -1.27 43.35
C LYS A 29 -16.66 -1.88 43.17
N PRO A 30 -17.00 -2.30 41.95
CA PRO A 30 -17.15 -3.74 41.71
C PRO A 30 -16.25 -4.24 40.58
N ALA A 31 -15.90 -5.51 40.69
CA ALA A 31 -15.09 -6.25 39.74
C ALA A 31 -15.84 -6.39 38.42
N ALA A 32 -15.19 -6.09 37.31
CA ALA A 32 -15.59 -6.48 35.98
C ALA A 32 -14.35 -7.01 35.24
N GLU A 33 -14.56 -8.14 34.61
CA GLU A 33 -13.65 -8.99 33.87
C GLU A 33 -12.73 -8.21 32.93
N ASN A 34 -11.43 -8.50 33.04
CA ASN A 34 -10.44 -8.16 32.05
C ASN A 34 -10.73 -8.94 30.76
N SER A 35 -11.34 -8.32 29.81
CA SER A 35 -11.08 -8.60 28.41
C SER A 35 -9.94 -7.67 28.01
N GLU A 36 -8.72 -8.16 28.00
CA GLU A 36 -7.62 -7.54 27.28
C GLU A 36 -8.01 -7.51 25.81
N LYS A 37 -8.52 -6.35 25.35
CA LYS A 37 -8.46 -6.02 23.94
C LYS A 37 -7.00 -5.76 23.65
N SER A 38 -6.35 -6.72 22.99
CA SER A 38 -5.13 -6.47 22.26
C SER A 38 -5.41 -5.30 21.33
N SER A 39 -4.68 -4.22 21.47
CA SER A 39 -4.69 -3.14 20.52
C SER A 39 -3.99 -3.65 19.27
N ASP A 40 -4.76 -4.28 18.38
CA ASP A 40 -4.28 -4.64 17.05
C ASP A 40 -3.92 -3.33 16.34
N LEU A 41 -2.62 -3.11 16.19
CA LEU A 41 -2.03 -2.08 15.35
C LEU A 41 -2.27 -2.51 13.90
N GLU A 42 -3.27 -1.93 13.26
CA GLU A 42 -3.64 -2.27 11.88
C GLU A 42 -2.96 -1.33 10.89
N ILE A 43 -2.66 -1.82 9.66
CA ILE A 43 -2.57 -0.93 8.47
C ILE A 43 -3.68 0.08 8.63
N ILE A 44 -3.42 1.39 8.52
CA ILE A 44 -4.41 2.40 8.87
C ILE A 44 -5.77 1.94 8.34
N ASP A 45 -6.52 1.18 9.15
CA ASP A 45 -7.79 0.50 8.85
C ASP A 45 -7.84 -0.48 7.63
N GLY A 46 -6.71 -0.99 7.11
CA GLY A 46 -6.69 -2.09 6.13
C GLY A 46 -7.14 -3.41 6.76
N GLN A 47 -7.86 -4.24 6.02
CA GLN A 47 -8.31 -5.53 6.48
C GLN A 47 -7.26 -6.61 6.20
N GLU A 48 -7.10 -7.56 7.12
CA GLU A 48 -6.28 -8.73 6.85
C GLU A 48 -6.89 -9.55 5.71
N VAL A 49 -6.05 -9.94 4.75
CA VAL A 49 -6.46 -10.83 3.66
C VAL A 49 -6.75 -12.21 4.21
N VAL A 50 -7.82 -12.85 3.77
CA VAL A 50 -8.00 -14.29 4.04
C VAL A 50 -6.76 -15.03 3.53
N PRO A 51 -6.04 -15.80 4.38
CA PRO A 51 -4.79 -16.41 4.00
C PRO A 51 -4.86 -17.10 2.63
N HIS A 52 -3.89 -16.77 1.77
CA HIS A 52 -3.71 -17.30 0.41
C HIS A 52 -4.86 -17.02 -0.59
N SER A 53 -5.79 -16.11 -0.30
CA SER A 53 -6.85 -15.73 -1.25
C SER A 53 -6.36 -14.82 -2.38
N MET A 54 -5.12 -14.32 -2.28
CA MET A 54 -4.45 -13.50 -3.33
C MET A 54 -3.14 -14.17 -3.76
N PRO A 55 -3.19 -15.32 -4.46
CA PRO A 55 -2.02 -16.15 -4.74
C PRO A 55 -1.03 -15.54 -5.74
N TYR A 56 -1.39 -14.42 -6.35
CA TYR A 56 -0.52 -13.66 -7.25
C TYR A 56 0.42 -12.69 -6.54
N MET A 57 0.24 -12.45 -5.25
CA MET A 57 1.04 -11.48 -4.50
C MET A 57 2.48 -11.95 -4.34
N ALA A 58 3.41 -11.03 -4.59
CA ALA A 58 4.84 -11.20 -4.34
C ALA A 58 5.32 -10.17 -3.33
N ALA A 59 6.05 -10.60 -2.32
CA ALA A 59 6.83 -9.71 -1.46
C ALA A 59 8.25 -9.62 -2.02
N ILE A 60 8.73 -8.38 -2.25
CA ILE A 60 10.04 -8.10 -2.81
C ILE A 60 10.87 -7.39 -1.75
N ARG A 61 11.98 -8.03 -1.33
CA ARG A 61 12.96 -7.41 -0.44
C ARG A 61 14.21 -7.09 -1.24
N THR A 62 14.69 -5.87 -1.10
CA THR A 62 15.92 -5.42 -1.75
C THR A 62 16.77 -4.61 -0.78
N VAL A 63 18.06 -4.53 -1.04
CA VAL A 63 19.01 -3.69 -0.30
C VAL A 63 19.62 -2.69 -1.26
N ILE A 64 19.30 -1.41 -1.06
CA ILE A 64 19.85 -0.30 -1.85
C ILE A 64 20.58 0.65 -0.90
N ASN A 65 21.87 0.92 -1.17
CA ASN A 65 22.71 1.78 -0.31
C ASN A 65 22.65 1.39 1.18
N SER A 66 22.72 0.09 1.48
CA SER A 66 22.64 -0.49 2.84
C SER A 66 21.29 -0.29 3.53
N THR A 67 20.25 0.14 2.83
CA THR A 67 18.89 0.25 3.34
C THR A 67 18.05 -0.91 2.81
N SER A 68 17.44 -1.68 3.72
CA SER A 68 16.48 -2.72 3.35
C SER A 68 15.13 -2.11 3.01
N ILE A 69 14.64 -2.39 1.81
CA ILE A 69 13.36 -1.93 1.30
C ILE A 69 12.45 -3.15 1.12
N LEU A 70 11.20 -3.03 1.56
CA LEU A 70 10.12 -3.97 1.25
C LEU A 70 9.20 -3.32 0.23
N CYS A 71 8.90 -4.06 -0.81
CA CYS A 71 7.95 -3.72 -1.87
C CYS A 71 6.96 -4.87 -2.09
N GLY A 72 5.85 -4.55 -2.74
CA GLY A 72 4.96 -5.53 -3.33
C GLY A 72 5.30 -5.82 -4.78
N GLY A 73 4.63 -6.82 -5.31
CA GLY A 73 4.65 -7.19 -6.72
C GLY A 73 3.55 -8.20 -7.02
N SER A 74 3.46 -8.59 -8.26
CA SER A 74 2.48 -9.58 -8.72
C SER A 74 3.08 -10.55 -9.74
N LEU A 75 2.78 -11.83 -9.60
CA LEU A 75 3.18 -12.85 -10.56
C LEU A 75 2.30 -12.73 -11.81
N ILE A 76 2.92 -12.42 -12.94
CA ILE A 76 2.23 -12.25 -14.24
C ILE A 76 2.44 -13.43 -15.19
N SER A 77 3.49 -14.22 -14.99
CA SER A 77 3.71 -15.55 -15.59
C SER A 77 4.35 -16.46 -14.54
N ASP A 78 4.67 -17.69 -14.89
CA ASP A 78 5.38 -18.62 -13.98
C ASP A 78 6.82 -18.21 -13.64
N SER A 79 7.34 -17.19 -14.30
CA SER A 79 8.73 -16.71 -14.12
C SER A 79 8.86 -15.19 -14.12
N LEU A 80 7.76 -14.43 -14.23
CA LEU A 80 7.81 -12.97 -14.29
C LEU A 80 6.98 -12.32 -13.19
N VAL A 81 7.58 -11.39 -12.47
CA VAL A 81 6.92 -10.59 -11.43
C VAL A 81 6.92 -9.11 -11.83
N LEU A 82 5.73 -8.53 -11.89
CA LEU A 82 5.52 -7.11 -12.18
C LEU A 82 5.59 -6.30 -10.88
N THR A 83 6.34 -5.20 -10.90
CA THR A 83 6.53 -4.31 -9.74
C THR A 83 6.82 -2.87 -10.19
N ALA A 84 7.07 -1.97 -9.25
CA ALA A 84 7.51 -0.60 -9.53
C ALA A 84 9.03 -0.56 -9.79
N ALA A 85 9.47 0.30 -10.70
CA ALA A 85 10.89 0.49 -11.01
C ALA A 85 11.72 0.90 -9.78
N ARG A 86 11.16 1.74 -8.92
CA ARG A 86 11.80 2.18 -7.67
C ARG A 86 12.15 1.06 -6.71
N CYS A 87 11.49 -0.09 -6.83
CA CYS A 87 11.72 -1.25 -5.97
C CYS A 87 13.01 -1.99 -6.32
N VAL A 88 13.50 -1.82 -7.54
CA VAL A 88 14.68 -2.52 -8.08
C VAL A 88 15.76 -1.57 -8.60
N ASP A 89 15.48 -0.28 -8.73
CA ASP A 89 16.45 0.72 -9.23
C ASP A 89 17.62 0.86 -8.26
N GLY A 90 18.83 0.55 -8.77
CA GLY A 90 20.06 0.53 -7.97
C GLY A 90 20.29 -0.75 -7.15
N ALA A 91 19.41 -1.74 -7.24
CA ALA A 91 19.63 -3.04 -6.63
C ALA A 91 20.60 -3.90 -7.47
N SER A 92 21.40 -4.75 -6.82
CA SER A 92 22.16 -5.80 -7.50
C SER A 92 21.39 -7.11 -7.58
N GLU A 93 20.56 -7.37 -6.59
CA GLU A 93 19.69 -8.54 -6.49
C GLU A 93 18.48 -8.22 -5.61
N VAL A 94 17.45 -9.02 -5.73
CA VAL A 94 16.22 -8.92 -4.95
C VAL A 94 15.76 -10.30 -4.49
N ASP A 95 15.22 -10.39 -3.26
CA ASP A 95 14.51 -11.57 -2.78
C ASP A 95 13.04 -11.43 -3.15
N VAL A 96 12.52 -12.41 -3.88
CA VAL A 96 11.11 -12.50 -4.25
C VAL A 96 10.47 -13.66 -3.51
N THR A 97 9.53 -13.36 -2.61
CA THR A 97 8.76 -14.35 -1.86
C THR A 97 7.34 -14.45 -2.43
N LEU A 98 6.95 -15.65 -2.84
CA LEU A 98 5.63 -16.01 -3.36
C LEU A 98 4.93 -16.96 -2.40
N GLY A 99 3.59 -17.00 -2.42
CA GLY A 99 2.78 -17.91 -1.61
C GLY A 99 2.73 -17.59 -0.12
N ALA A 100 3.23 -16.43 0.30
CA ALA A 100 3.24 -15.99 1.69
C ALA A 100 1.90 -15.32 2.07
N HIS A 101 1.48 -15.55 3.32
CA HIS A 101 0.53 -14.71 4.02
C HIS A 101 1.24 -13.91 5.12
N ASN A 102 2.00 -14.58 5.98
CA ASN A 102 2.83 -13.97 7.01
C ASN A 102 4.32 -14.05 6.60
N LEU A 103 4.99 -12.91 6.50
CA LEU A 103 6.40 -12.83 6.08
C LEU A 103 7.41 -13.21 7.17
N GLU A 104 6.98 -13.36 8.41
CA GLU A 104 7.83 -13.81 9.53
C GLU A 104 7.70 -15.31 9.80
N ASP A 105 6.64 -15.95 9.32
CA ASP A 105 6.43 -17.38 9.47
C ASP A 105 7.07 -18.16 8.32
N ASN A 106 7.53 -19.38 8.59
CA ASN A 106 7.91 -20.34 7.57
C ASN A 106 6.66 -21.14 7.15
N GLU A 107 5.92 -20.63 6.17
CA GLU A 107 4.75 -21.32 5.64
C GLU A 107 5.18 -22.33 4.55
N ASP A 108 4.63 -23.54 4.58
CA ASP A 108 4.90 -24.59 3.57
C ASP A 108 4.52 -24.15 2.13
N SER A 109 3.69 -23.10 2.01
CA SER A 109 3.26 -22.48 0.76
C SER A 109 4.27 -21.51 0.17
N GLN A 110 5.25 -21.03 0.97
CA GLN A 110 6.19 -20.01 0.57
C GLN A 110 7.33 -20.56 -0.29
N ILE A 111 7.68 -19.79 -1.32
CA ILE A 111 8.90 -19.98 -2.11
C ILE A 111 9.60 -18.62 -2.18
N THR A 112 10.86 -18.58 -1.74
CA THR A 112 11.71 -17.38 -1.89
C THR A 112 12.80 -17.66 -2.91
N LEU A 113 12.89 -16.80 -3.92
CA LEU A 113 13.88 -16.85 -5.00
C LEU A 113 14.67 -15.56 -5.03
N ILE A 114 15.98 -15.66 -5.27
CA ILE A 114 16.85 -14.50 -5.46
C ILE A 114 17.00 -14.27 -6.97
N SER A 115 16.70 -13.05 -7.40
CA SER A 115 16.90 -12.65 -8.80
C SER A 115 17.82 -11.44 -8.89
N SER A 116 18.70 -11.47 -9.88
CA SER A 116 19.51 -10.33 -10.34
C SER A 116 19.13 -9.90 -11.77
N SER A 117 18.05 -10.47 -12.32
CA SER A 117 17.54 -10.13 -13.66
C SER A 117 16.24 -9.35 -13.52
N PHE A 118 16.29 -8.07 -13.85
CA PHE A 118 15.10 -7.22 -13.89
C PHE A 118 15.20 -6.16 -14.97
N PHE A 119 14.05 -5.86 -15.57
CA PHE A 119 13.90 -4.92 -16.68
C PHE A 119 13.17 -3.70 -16.16
N ILE A 120 13.88 -2.59 -16.02
CA ILE A 120 13.31 -1.28 -15.67
C ILE A 120 12.91 -0.59 -16.97
N HIS A 121 11.76 0.07 -17.00
CA HIS A 121 11.35 0.84 -18.18
C HIS A 121 12.40 1.93 -18.48
N LYS A 122 12.81 2.03 -19.75
CA LYS A 122 13.91 2.90 -20.19
C LYS A 122 13.70 4.39 -19.91
N ASP A 123 12.44 4.81 -19.83
CA ASP A 123 12.07 6.20 -19.60
C ASP A 123 11.81 6.50 -18.10
N TYR A 124 11.91 5.49 -17.22
CA TYR A 124 11.83 5.71 -15.77
C TYR A 124 12.82 6.76 -15.32
N ARG A 125 12.34 7.67 -14.46
CA ARG A 125 13.18 8.72 -13.86
C ARG A 125 12.90 8.77 -12.37
N HIS A 126 13.91 8.48 -11.58
CA HIS A 126 13.82 8.49 -10.11
C HIS A 126 13.23 9.80 -9.57
N SER A 127 13.57 10.95 -10.18
CA SER A 127 13.09 12.27 -9.74
C SER A 127 11.69 12.63 -10.22
N GLY A 128 11.15 11.93 -11.23
CA GLY A 128 9.89 12.31 -11.89
C GLY A 128 8.70 11.43 -11.58
N LEU A 129 8.92 10.28 -10.97
CA LEU A 129 7.90 9.27 -10.65
C LEU A 129 7.07 8.79 -11.86
N ALA A 130 7.51 9.15 -13.09
CA ALA A 130 6.94 8.67 -14.33
C ALA A 130 7.55 7.32 -14.73
N ASP A 131 6.81 6.54 -15.50
CA ASP A 131 7.24 5.23 -16.00
C ASP A 131 7.76 4.30 -14.89
N ASP A 132 7.15 4.38 -13.69
CA ASP A 132 7.54 3.62 -12.51
C ASP A 132 7.05 2.17 -12.60
N ILE A 133 7.69 1.41 -13.49
CA ILE A 133 7.38 0.01 -13.81
C ILE A 133 8.64 -0.78 -14.08
N ALA A 134 8.69 -2.00 -13.54
CA ALA A 134 9.73 -2.98 -13.78
C ALA A 134 9.18 -4.40 -13.77
N VAL A 135 9.86 -5.30 -14.47
CA VAL A 135 9.62 -6.74 -14.44
C VAL A 135 10.86 -7.43 -13.87
N ILE A 136 10.67 -8.29 -12.87
CA ILE A 136 11.69 -9.17 -12.33
C ILE A 136 11.52 -10.53 -13.01
N GLU A 137 12.60 -11.04 -13.60
CA GLU A 137 12.67 -12.39 -14.14
C GLU A 137 13.19 -13.34 -13.04
N LEU A 138 12.39 -14.32 -12.68
CA LEU A 138 12.77 -15.32 -11.68
C LEU A 138 13.80 -16.30 -12.30
N PRO A 139 14.75 -16.80 -11.49
CA PRO A 139 15.82 -17.68 -12.01
C PRO A 139 15.30 -19.05 -12.50
N VAL A 140 14.09 -19.42 -12.10
CA VAL A 140 13.38 -20.65 -12.51
C VAL A 140 11.88 -20.39 -12.53
N SER A 141 11.16 -21.12 -13.39
CA SER A 141 9.69 -21.14 -13.34
C SER A 141 9.19 -21.73 -12.04
N VAL A 142 8.22 -21.07 -11.40
CA VAL A 142 7.61 -21.54 -10.16
C VAL A 142 6.41 -22.46 -10.42
N PRO A 143 6.22 -23.50 -9.61
CA PRO A 143 5.05 -24.37 -9.74
C PRO A 143 3.79 -23.59 -9.34
N LEU A 144 2.87 -23.41 -10.31
CA LEU A 144 1.59 -22.79 -10.03
C LEU A 144 0.72 -23.75 -9.20
N SER A 145 0.02 -23.18 -8.23
CA SER A 145 -0.81 -23.92 -7.27
C SER A 145 -1.95 -23.04 -6.76
N ARG A 146 -2.72 -23.52 -5.79
CA ARG A 146 -3.70 -22.67 -5.08
C ARG A 146 -3.06 -21.52 -4.27
N TYR A 147 -1.76 -21.62 -3.97
CA TYR A 147 -1.00 -20.65 -3.18
C TYR A 147 -0.18 -19.68 -4.02
N ILE A 148 0.19 -20.11 -5.25
CA ILE A 148 1.00 -19.33 -6.19
C ILE A 148 0.31 -19.39 -7.55
N ALA A 149 -0.23 -18.28 -8.02
CA ALA A 149 -0.93 -18.19 -9.29
C ALA A 149 -0.72 -16.82 -9.93
N THR A 150 -0.89 -16.73 -11.23
CA THR A 150 -0.75 -15.47 -11.97
C THR A 150 -1.99 -14.61 -11.84
N ILE A 151 -1.81 -13.27 -11.92
CA ILE A 151 -2.89 -12.33 -12.12
C ILE A 151 -3.12 -12.03 -13.59
N LYS A 152 -4.35 -11.72 -13.96
CA LYS A 152 -4.68 -11.25 -15.31
C LYS A 152 -4.24 -9.81 -15.49
N LEU A 153 -3.70 -9.50 -16.66
CA LEU A 153 -3.42 -8.14 -17.11
C LEU A 153 -4.54 -7.65 -18.04
N PRO A 154 -4.67 -6.33 -18.24
CA PRO A 154 -5.60 -5.76 -19.21
C PRO A 154 -5.28 -6.24 -20.63
N GLU A 155 -6.28 -6.22 -21.51
CA GLU A 155 -6.11 -6.45 -22.93
C GLU A 155 -5.82 -5.15 -23.70
N LEU A 156 -5.36 -5.25 -24.94
CA LEU A 156 -5.15 -4.08 -25.79
C LEU A 156 -6.44 -3.28 -26.02
N THR A 157 -7.59 -3.93 -25.95
CA THR A 157 -8.92 -3.30 -26.00
C THR A 157 -9.24 -2.40 -24.82
N ASP A 158 -8.51 -2.55 -23.71
CA ASP A 158 -8.65 -1.72 -22.51
C ASP A 158 -7.83 -0.43 -22.58
N ILE A 159 -7.03 -0.25 -23.63
CA ILE A 159 -6.30 1.01 -23.85
C ILE A 159 -7.29 2.14 -24.00
N GLY A 160 -7.18 3.15 -23.13
CA GLY A 160 -8.12 4.28 -23.08
C GLY A 160 -9.23 4.13 -22.05
N ASN A 161 -9.41 2.97 -21.43
CA ASN A 161 -10.30 2.82 -20.29
C ASN A 161 -9.72 3.57 -19.08
N THR A 162 -10.47 4.53 -18.54
CA THR A 162 -10.05 5.32 -17.36
C THR A 162 -10.27 4.59 -16.06
N TYR A 163 -11.20 3.64 -16.03
CA TYR A 163 -11.67 2.91 -14.83
C TYR A 163 -12.29 3.83 -13.76
N GLU A 164 -12.51 5.11 -14.04
CA GLU A 164 -13.06 6.07 -13.08
C GLU A 164 -14.39 5.62 -12.49
N GLY A 165 -14.55 5.83 -11.18
CA GLY A 165 -15.72 5.43 -10.42
C GLY A 165 -15.76 3.94 -10.06
N GLN A 166 -14.85 3.11 -10.59
CA GLN A 166 -14.81 1.69 -10.26
C GLN A 166 -14.11 1.47 -8.92
N GLU A 167 -14.56 0.44 -8.20
CA GLU A 167 -13.86 -0.06 -7.03
C GLU A 167 -12.65 -0.88 -7.45
N ALA A 168 -11.53 -0.64 -6.79
CA ALA A 168 -10.29 -1.36 -6.97
C ALA A 168 -9.76 -1.84 -5.62
N LEU A 169 -8.98 -2.90 -5.65
CA LEU A 169 -8.35 -3.47 -4.48
C LEU A 169 -6.83 -3.36 -4.61
N VAL A 170 -6.17 -2.94 -3.54
CA VAL A 170 -4.72 -3.02 -3.39
C VAL A 170 -4.39 -3.83 -2.15
N ALA A 171 -3.35 -4.65 -2.21
CA ALA A 171 -2.89 -5.44 -1.06
C ALA A 171 -1.38 -5.36 -0.92
N GLY A 172 -0.89 -5.50 0.32
CA GLY A 172 0.54 -5.46 0.61
C GLY A 172 0.85 -5.73 2.08
N TRP A 173 2.14 -5.70 2.37
CA TRP A 173 2.70 -5.81 3.72
C TRP A 173 3.30 -4.47 4.19
N GLY A 174 2.79 -3.38 3.69
CA GLY A 174 3.25 -2.03 3.98
C GLY A 174 2.98 -1.55 5.40
N GLY A 175 3.31 -0.29 5.66
CA GLY A 175 3.20 0.33 6.97
C GLY A 175 1.77 0.39 7.49
N VAL A 176 1.62 0.13 8.78
CA VAL A 176 0.33 0.09 9.49
C VAL A 176 0.03 1.38 10.24
N ASN A 177 0.99 2.29 10.36
CA ASN A 177 0.80 3.64 10.88
C ASN A 177 1.88 4.61 10.39
N ASP A 178 1.59 5.91 10.47
CA ASP A 178 2.51 6.96 10.02
C ASP A 178 3.64 7.25 11.02
N VAL A 179 3.47 6.89 12.30
CA VAL A 179 4.35 7.32 13.38
C VAL A 179 5.51 6.36 13.59
N GLU A 180 5.21 5.05 13.63
CA GLU A 180 6.19 4.02 13.97
C GLU A 180 6.79 3.32 12.76
N GLN A 181 6.26 3.55 11.55
CA GLN A 181 6.65 2.90 10.30
C GLN A 181 6.70 1.36 10.42
N VAL A 182 5.88 0.80 11.32
CA VAL A 182 5.77 -0.64 11.51
C VAL A 182 5.10 -1.24 10.28
N LYS A 183 5.77 -2.20 9.67
CA LYS A 183 5.24 -2.98 8.53
C LYS A 183 4.33 -4.08 9.06
N SER A 184 3.34 -4.47 8.26
CA SER A 184 2.51 -5.62 8.57
C SER A 184 3.28 -6.92 8.29
N ASN A 185 3.23 -7.85 9.24
CA ASN A 185 3.76 -9.20 9.03
C ASN A 185 2.82 -10.02 8.13
N VAL A 186 1.51 -9.77 8.24
CA VAL A 186 0.47 -10.45 7.44
C VAL A 186 0.02 -9.59 6.26
N LEU A 187 -0.38 -10.27 5.18
CA LEU A 187 -0.91 -9.59 3.99
C LEU A 187 -2.24 -8.89 4.33
N ARG A 188 -2.33 -7.60 3.98
CA ARG A 188 -3.53 -6.79 4.18
C ARG A 188 -4.01 -6.21 2.88
N TYR A 189 -5.27 -5.78 2.82
CA TYR A 189 -5.85 -5.14 1.65
C TYR A 189 -6.69 -3.93 2.01
N GLN A 190 -6.86 -3.05 1.02
CA GLN A 190 -7.73 -1.89 1.06
C GLN A 190 -8.52 -1.77 -0.23
N ASN A 191 -9.82 -1.50 -0.10
CA ASN A 191 -10.64 -1.08 -1.23
C ASN A 191 -10.48 0.41 -1.47
N LEU A 192 -10.24 0.76 -2.71
CA LEU A 192 -10.07 2.13 -3.21
C LEU A 192 -11.11 2.39 -4.30
N THR A 193 -11.45 3.65 -4.53
CA THR A 193 -12.21 4.07 -5.69
C THR A 193 -11.28 4.77 -6.67
N ILE A 194 -11.30 4.38 -7.95
CA ILE A 194 -10.57 5.10 -8.99
C ILE A 194 -11.22 6.46 -9.18
N ILE A 195 -10.43 7.51 -9.06
CA ILE A 195 -10.89 8.91 -9.17
C ILE A 195 -10.28 9.59 -10.40
N PRO A 196 -10.90 10.68 -10.90
CA PRO A 196 -10.30 11.48 -11.96
C PRO A 196 -8.89 11.95 -11.60
N VAL A 197 -7.98 11.92 -12.56
CA VAL A 197 -6.56 12.28 -12.35
C VAL A 197 -6.39 13.71 -11.87
N GLU A 198 -7.30 14.60 -12.23
CA GLU A 198 -7.35 16.02 -11.80
C GLU A 198 -7.48 16.14 -10.26
N MET A 199 -8.11 15.18 -9.60
CA MET A 199 -8.20 15.16 -8.13
C MET A 199 -6.83 14.94 -7.48
N CYS A 200 -5.97 14.11 -8.09
CA CYS A 200 -4.58 13.99 -7.69
C CYS A 200 -3.80 15.29 -7.97
N GLU A 201 -3.99 15.90 -9.14
CA GLU A 201 -3.33 17.16 -9.49
C GLU A 201 -3.62 18.25 -8.46
N ILE A 202 -4.89 18.35 -8.01
CA ILE A 202 -5.29 19.27 -6.94
C ILE A 202 -4.62 18.92 -5.61
N SER A 203 -4.57 17.63 -5.26
CA SER A 203 -4.03 17.16 -3.98
C SER A 203 -2.52 17.34 -3.89
N TYR A 204 -1.81 17.07 -4.99
CA TYR A 204 -0.35 17.11 -5.03
C TYR A 204 0.23 18.42 -5.56
N LEU A 205 -0.61 19.32 -6.08
CA LEU A 205 -0.23 20.64 -6.64
C LEU A 205 0.74 20.54 -7.82
N PHE A 206 0.73 19.42 -8.56
CA PHE A 206 1.49 19.26 -9.80
C PHE A 206 0.70 18.41 -10.81
N LYS A 207 1.06 18.54 -12.08
CA LYS A 207 0.39 17.86 -13.18
C LYS A 207 0.76 16.37 -13.20
N MET A 208 -0.26 15.51 -13.25
CA MET A 208 -0.09 14.06 -13.38
C MET A 208 0.38 13.70 -14.79
N GLN A 209 1.11 12.59 -14.88
CA GLN A 209 1.52 12.04 -16.16
C GLN A 209 0.41 11.13 -16.74
N SER A 210 0.42 10.96 -18.08
CA SER A 210 -0.61 10.15 -18.76
C SER A 210 -0.54 8.66 -18.46
N ASP A 211 0.55 8.20 -17.84
CA ASP A 211 0.81 6.84 -17.41
C ASP A 211 0.38 6.57 -15.95
N GLN A 212 -0.36 7.49 -15.34
CA GLN A 212 -0.77 7.39 -13.94
C GLN A 212 -2.28 7.17 -13.77
N ILE A 213 -2.64 6.47 -12.71
CA ILE A 213 -4.01 6.30 -12.22
C ILE A 213 -4.05 6.84 -10.79
N CYS A 214 -5.12 7.54 -10.48
CA CYS A 214 -5.42 8.00 -9.13
C CYS A 214 -6.49 7.12 -8.49
N ALA A 215 -6.26 6.74 -7.23
CA ALA A 215 -7.28 6.05 -6.45
C ALA A 215 -7.31 6.60 -5.02
N SER A 216 -8.49 6.66 -4.44
CA SER A 216 -8.73 7.23 -3.12
C SER A 216 -9.56 6.28 -2.27
N ALA A 217 -9.33 6.33 -0.98
CA ALA A 217 -10.15 5.69 0.03
C ALA A 217 -10.76 6.75 0.97
N PRO A 218 -11.75 6.39 1.80
CA PRO A 218 -12.17 7.24 2.90
C PRO A 218 -10.99 7.69 3.77
N LEU A 219 -11.12 8.86 4.40
CA LEU A 219 -10.08 9.44 5.25
C LEU A 219 -9.42 8.41 6.18
N GLY A 220 -8.11 8.43 6.23
CA GLY A 220 -7.32 7.54 7.07
C GLY A 220 -6.90 6.22 6.43
N LYS A 221 -7.33 5.95 5.18
CA LYS A 221 -7.10 4.67 4.49
C LYS A 221 -6.38 4.89 3.17
N ASN A 222 -5.14 4.43 3.03
CA ASN A 222 -4.39 4.52 1.77
C ASN A 222 -3.22 3.54 1.72
N ILE A 223 -2.59 3.44 0.53
CA ILE A 223 -1.28 2.77 0.37
C ILE A 223 -0.23 3.48 1.22
N CYS A 224 0.69 2.71 1.79
CA CYS A 224 1.73 3.20 2.67
C CYS A 224 3.12 2.72 2.23
N LEU A 225 4.15 3.13 2.97
CA LEU A 225 5.53 2.69 2.74
C LEU A 225 5.62 1.15 2.87
N GLY A 226 6.10 0.50 1.83
CA GLY A 226 6.17 -0.96 1.73
C GLY A 226 5.11 -1.56 0.80
N ASP A 227 4.11 -0.77 0.39
CA ASP A 227 3.12 -1.18 -0.61
C ASP A 227 3.53 -0.83 -2.05
N ASN A 228 4.64 -0.08 -2.25
CA ASN A 228 5.14 0.24 -3.59
C ASN A 228 5.32 -1.04 -4.39
N GLY A 229 4.94 -1.03 -5.65
CA GLY A 229 4.98 -2.19 -6.54
C GLY A 229 3.77 -3.12 -6.44
N SER A 230 2.92 -2.98 -5.41
CA SER A 230 1.70 -3.78 -5.24
C SER A 230 0.69 -3.56 -6.36
N PRO A 231 -0.04 -4.61 -6.77
CA PRO A 231 -1.04 -4.51 -7.83
C PRO A 231 -2.29 -3.76 -7.38
N LEU A 232 -2.80 -2.87 -8.24
CA LEU A 232 -4.14 -2.29 -8.16
C LEU A 232 -5.06 -3.11 -9.05
N VAL A 233 -6.07 -3.76 -8.47
CA VAL A 233 -6.88 -4.78 -9.12
C VAL A 233 -8.33 -4.36 -9.22
N VAL A 234 -8.90 -4.42 -10.43
CA VAL A 234 -10.33 -4.23 -10.70
C VAL A 234 -10.87 -5.51 -11.34
N ASN A 235 -11.90 -6.11 -10.73
CA ASN A 235 -12.54 -7.34 -11.23
C ASN A 235 -11.57 -8.48 -11.58
N GLY A 236 -10.50 -8.65 -10.79
CA GLY A 236 -9.48 -9.70 -10.99
C GLY A 236 -8.45 -9.38 -12.07
N VAL A 237 -8.43 -8.16 -12.59
CA VAL A 237 -7.45 -7.66 -13.59
C VAL A 237 -6.60 -6.58 -12.95
N GLN A 238 -5.29 -6.70 -13.06
CA GLN A 238 -4.34 -5.70 -12.56
C GLN A 238 -4.24 -4.52 -13.52
N ILE A 239 -4.81 -3.39 -13.14
CA ILE A 239 -4.83 -2.17 -13.95
C ILE A 239 -3.75 -1.16 -13.57
N GLY A 240 -3.15 -1.32 -12.38
CA GLY A 240 -2.15 -0.40 -11.86
C GLY A 240 -1.09 -1.06 -11.00
N ILE A 241 -0.04 -0.30 -10.72
CA ILE A 241 1.09 -0.66 -9.84
C ILE A 241 1.27 0.47 -8.84
N ALA A 242 1.25 0.20 -7.55
CA ALA A 242 1.43 1.21 -6.51
C ALA A 242 2.78 1.91 -6.67
N SER A 243 2.75 3.22 -6.90
CA SER A 243 3.93 4.03 -7.16
C SER A 243 4.26 4.94 -5.98
N TYR A 244 3.37 5.85 -5.60
CA TYR A 244 3.59 6.72 -4.45
C TYR A 244 2.29 7.20 -3.81
N GLY A 245 2.43 7.62 -2.56
CA GLY A 245 1.41 8.30 -1.76
C GLY A 245 1.95 9.62 -1.20
N SER A 246 1.24 10.19 -0.23
CA SER A 246 1.64 11.42 0.43
C SER A 246 2.89 11.26 1.28
N VAL A 247 3.84 12.19 1.14
CA VAL A 247 5.00 12.30 2.03
C VAL A 247 4.64 12.80 3.44
N PHE A 248 3.43 13.31 3.63
CA PHE A 248 2.93 13.78 4.92
C PHE A 248 2.29 12.67 5.76
N GLY A 249 2.20 11.47 5.23
CA GLY A 249 1.62 10.30 5.89
C GLY A 249 0.49 9.66 5.09
N CYS A 250 0.30 8.37 5.32
CA CYS A 250 -0.70 7.57 4.63
C CYS A 250 -2.13 7.87 5.14
N SER A 251 -2.25 8.34 6.39
CA SER A 251 -3.53 8.68 7.05
C SER A 251 -4.10 10.04 6.65
N MET A 252 -3.33 10.85 5.94
CA MET A 252 -3.70 12.24 5.64
C MET A 252 -4.80 12.40 4.59
N GLY A 253 -5.31 11.29 4.03
CA GLY A 253 -6.41 11.32 3.06
C GLY A 253 -6.02 11.77 1.65
N PHE A 254 -4.72 11.85 1.34
CA PHE A 254 -4.27 12.09 -0.02
C PHE A 254 -4.53 10.84 -0.87
N PRO A 255 -4.94 10.97 -2.15
CA PRO A 255 -5.10 9.82 -3.03
C PRO A 255 -3.77 9.10 -3.28
N GLY A 256 -3.83 7.78 -3.50
CA GLY A 256 -2.69 7.01 -3.99
C GLY A 256 -2.51 7.18 -5.48
N VAL A 257 -1.25 7.17 -5.93
CA VAL A 257 -0.88 7.23 -7.35
C VAL A 257 -0.26 5.91 -7.79
N PHE A 258 -0.76 5.40 -8.89
CA PHE A 258 -0.41 4.11 -9.46
C PHE A 258 0.05 4.27 -10.90
N THR A 259 1.04 3.49 -11.32
CA THR A 259 1.44 3.38 -12.73
C THR A 259 0.36 2.60 -13.49
N ARG A 260 -0.13 3.15 -14.61
CA ARG A 260 -1.19 2.59 -15.44
C ARG A 260 -0.68 1.45 -16.33
N VAL A 261 -1.04 0.21 -16.04
CA VAL A 261 -0.54 -0.99 -16.75
C VAL A 261 -0.90 -0.97 -18.25
N THR A 262 -2.07 -0.45 -18.64
CA THR A 262 -2.50 -0.40 -20.06
C THR A 262 -1.55 0.42 -20.95
N LYS A 263 -0.70 1.27 -20.39
CA LYS A 263 0.31 2.03 -21.15
C LYS A 263 1.54 1.22 -21.52
N TYR A 264 1.72 0.05 -20.91
CA TYR A 264 2.95 -0.73 -21.01
C TYR A 264 2.73 -2.15 -21.54
N LEU A 265 1.52 -2.48 -22.04
CA LEU A 265 1.19 -3.83 -22.53
C LEU A 265 2.12 -4.30 -23.63
N GLU A 266 2.53 -3.40 -24.54
CA GLU A 266 3.47 -3.71 -25.61
C GLU A 266 4.94 -3.82 -25.14
N TRP A 267 5.23 -3.25 -23.97
CA TRP A 267 6.57 -3.33 -23.39
C TRP A 267 6.77 -4.57 -22.53
N LEU A 268 5.70 -5.13 -21.96
CA LEU A 268 5.78 -6.31 -21.10
C LEU A 268 6.25 -7.53 -21.90
N PRO A 269 7.20 -8.33 -21.39
CA PRO A 269 7.76 -9.50 -22.07
C PRO A 269 6.86 -10.75 -21.90
N LEU A 270 5.62 -10.68 -22.40
CA LEU A 270 4.59 -11.73 -22.25
C LEU A 270 4.53 -12.64 -23.47
#